data_3c59d5dbc1f4fdbbfda684dc668af887
#
_entry.id   3c59d5dbc1f4fdbbfda684dc668af887
#
_cell.length_a   1.000
_cell.length_b   1.000
_cell.length_c   1.000
_cell.angle_alpha   90.00
_cell.angle_beta   90.00
_cell.angle_gamma   90.00
#
_symmetry.space_group_name_H-M   'P 1'
#
loop_
_entity.id
_entity.type
_entity.pdbx_description
1 polymer ?
#
loop_
_entity_poly.entity_id
_entity_poly.type
_entity_poly.pdbx_seq_one_letter_code
_entity_poly.pdbx_strand_id
1 'polypeptide(L)'
;MDFTYPEVGATRDRDSMPGDAHVVGQRRALGGPEVFDPAVEFVLGFGMQRGAGFDVSASTALAEEGTELVMRARFGPVRVVAPARVVYVIAEADRCGFAYGTLPGHPESGEELFLVERVGEETWVEIRAFSRPGRWFTRLGGPVVRLLQARATVAYLDAASLAADGG
;
A
#
# COMPACT_ATOMS: atom_id res chain seq x y z
N MET A 1 0.01 5.48 -19.39
CA MET A 1 0.59 4.14 -19.18
C MET A 1 -0.46 3.24 -18.57
N ASP A 2 -0.55 1.98 -19.01
CA ASP A 2 -1.52 1.03 -18.48
C ASP A 2 -0.93 0.30 -17.26
N PHE A 3 -1.80 -0.21 -16.38
CA PHE A 3 -1.39 -1.07 -15.28
C PHE A 3 -0.72 -2.35 -15.80
N THR A 4 0.14 -2.95 -14.99
CA THR A 4 0.91 -4.15 -15.38
C THR A 4 0.15 -5.47 -15.17
N TYR A 5 -1.08 -5.40 -14.65
CA TYR A 5 -1.95 -6.53 -14.32
C TYR A 5 -3.39 -6.25 -14.81
N PRO A 6 -4.20 -7.28 -15.09
CA PRO A 6 -5.56 -7.08 -15.64
C PRO A 6 -6.66 -6.91 -14.58
N GLU A 7 -6.44 -7.36 -13.33
CA GLU A 7 -7.46 -7.40 -12.27
C GLU A 7 -7.58 -6.06 -11.51
N VAL A 8 -7.70 -4.98 -12.25
CA VAL A 8 -7.74 -3.61 -11.69
C VAL A 8 -8.96 -3.44 -10.79
N GLY A 9 -8.73 -3.02 -9.54
CA GLY A 9 -9.77 -2.84 -8.52
C GLY A 9 -10.09 -4.09 -7.69
N ALA A 10 -9.42 -5.21 -7.93
CA ALA A 10 -9.72 -6.47 -7.24
C ALA A 10 -9.44 -6.43 -5.72
N THR A 11 -8.60 -5.52 -5.24
CA THR A 11 -8.35 -5.36 -3.80
C THR A 11 -9.56 -4.78 -3.03
N ARG A 12 -10.59 -4.27 -3.72
CA ARG A 12 -11.83 -3.80 -3.05
C ARG A 12 -12.52 -4.92 -2.29
N ASP A 13 -12.50 -6.12 -2.86
CA ASP A 13 -13.15 -7.30 -2.29
C ASP A 13 -12.14 -8.43 -2.16
N ARG A 14 -12.09 -9.06 -0.98
CA ARG A 14 -11.19 -10.19 -0.70
C ARG A 14 -11.42 -11.38 -1.62
N ASP A 15 -12.68 -11.62 -1.99
CA ASP A 15 -13.07 -12.76 -2.82
C ASP A 15 -12.77 -12.51 -4.31
N SER A 16 -12.50 -11.26 -4.68
CA SER A 16 -12.16 -10.86 -6.05
C SER A 16 -10.66 -10.92 -6.36
N MET A 17 -9.82 -11.19 -5.36
CA MET A 17 -8.37 -11.26 -5.57
C MET A 17 -7.97 -12.51 -6.35
N PRO A 18 -6.99 -12.40 -7.28
CA PRO A 18 -6.61 -13.52 -8.13
C PRO A 18 -5.96 -14.66 -7.35
N GLY A 19 -6.47 -15.89 -7.54
CA GLY A 19 -5.99 -17.08 -6.82
C GLY A 19 -4.61 -17.58 -7.24
N ASP A 20 -4.07 -17.09 -8.35
CA ASP A 20 -2.73 -17.42 -8.87
C ASP A 20 -1.64 -16.39 -8.46
N ALA A 21 -2.02 -15.33 -7.73
CA ALA A 21 -1.12 -14.33 -7.21
C ALA A 21 -0.73 -14.59 -5.75
N HIS A 22 0.39 -13.98 -5.33
CA HIS A 22 0.70 -13.89 -3.91
C HIS A 22 -0.23 -12.86 -3.26
N VAL A 23 -1.03 -13.30 -2.30
CA VAL A 23 -1.99 -12.46 -1.58
C VAL A 23 -1.47 -12.13 -0.19
N VAL A 24 -1.55 -10.84 0.17
CA VAL A 24 -1.26 -10.34 1.52
C VAL A 24 -2.52 -9.73 2.10
N GLY A 25 -2.83 -10.04 3.35
CA GLY A 25 -3.89 -9.39 4.11
C GLY A 25 -3.44 -9.27 5.55
N GLN A 26 -3.16 -8.05 6.00
CA GLN A 26 -2.76 -7.79 7.38
C GLN A 26 -3.56 -6.63 7.94
N ARG A 27 -3.88 -6.72 9.22
CA ARG A 27 -4.69 -5.73 9.93
C ARG A 27 -4.09 -5.49 11.31
N ARG A 28 -4.14 -4.22 11.75
CA ARG A 28 -3.64 -3.81 13.07
C ARG A 28 -4.57 -2.78 13.71
N ALA A 29 -4.86 -2.91 14.99
CA ALA A 29 -5.54 -1.90 15.77
C ALA A 29 -4.59 -0.72 16.01
N LEU A 30 -5.11 0.50 15.84
CA LEU A 30 -4.37 1.76 16.05
C LEU A 30 -4.76 2.44 17.36
N GLY A 31 -5.96 2.20 17.89
CA GLY A 31 -6.47 2.84 19.09
C GLY A 31 -7.98 3.04 19.06
N GLY A 32 -8.45 4.02 19.81
CA GLY A 32 -9.86 4.37 19.89
C GLY A 32 -10.38 5.16 18.67
N PRO A 33 -11.63 5.62 18.73
CA PRO A 33 -12.25 6.34 17.60
C PRO A 33 -11.59 7.69 17.31
N GLU A 34 -10.90 8.29 18.27
CA GLU A 34 -10.19 9.57 18.15
C GLU A 34 -9.00 9.54 17.19
N VAL A 35 -8.42 8.37 16.95
CA VAL A 35 -7.28 8.22 16.02
C VAL A 35 -7.72 8.00 14.56
N PHE A 36 -9.03 7.89 14.27
CA PHE A 36 -9.51 7.62 12.92
C PHE A 36 -9.14 8.72 11.93
N ASP A 37 -9.52 9.95 12.21
CA ASP A 37 -9.28 11.07 11.29
C ASP A 37 -7.79 11.35 11.07
N PRO A 38 -6.92 11.39 12.11
CA PRO A 38 -5.48 11.49 11.92
C PRO A 38 -4.89 10.33 11.12
N ALA A 39 -5.37 9.10 11.34
CA ALA A 39 -4.89 7.92 10.58
C ALA A 39 -5.31 8.00 9.11
N VAL A 40 -6.53 8.47 8.81
CA VAL A 40 -7.00 8.71 7.44
C VAL A 40 -6.12 9.74 6.73
N GLU A 41 -5.86 10.89 7.37
CA GLU A 41 -5.00 11.93 6.80
C GLU A 41 -3.59 11.40 6.53
N PHE A 42 -3.02 10.65 7.48
CA PHE A 42 -1.71 10.02 7.35
C PHE A 42 -1.67 9.03 6.17
N VAL A 43 -2.68 8.15 6.04
CA VAL A 43 -2.75 7.16 4.96
C VAL A 43 -2.92 7.84 3.61
N LEU A 44 -3.90 8.74 3.46
CA LEU A 44 -4.16 9.44 2.20
C LEU A 44 -2.99 10.33 1.78
N GLY A 45 -2.19 10.84 2.74
CA GLY A 45 -0.96 11.59 2.48
C GLY A 45 0.27 10.74 2.14
N PHE A 46 0.11 9.44 1.86
CA PHE A 46 1.22 8.51 1.62
C PHE A 46 2.18 8.36 2.82
N GLY A 47 1.66 8.58 4.02
CA GLY A 47 2.45 8.54 5.26
C GLY A 47 3.01 7.16 5.57
N MET A 48 2.26 6.11 5.25
CA MET A 48 2.72 4.72 5.44
C MET A 48 3.95 4.43 4.59
N GLN A 49 3.94 4.83 3.32
CA GLN A 49 5.06 4.64 2.39
C GLN A 49 6.29 5.43 2.85
N ARG A 50 6.11 6.71 3.22
CA ARG A 50 7.22 7.54 3.73
C ARG A 50 7.76 7.02 5.05
N GLY A 51 6.90 6.64 5.98
CA GLY A 51 7.30 6.06 7.27
C GLY A 51 8.01 4.72 7.15
N ALA A 52 7.74 3.96 6.10
CA ALA A 52 8.46 2.73 5.76
C ALA A 52 9.82 2.98 5.08
N GLY A 53 10.24 4.24 4.90
CA GLY A 53 11.54 4.61 4.36
C GLY A 53 11.58 4.83 2.85
N PHE A 54 10.42 4.94 2.20
CA PHE A 54 10.38 5.33 0.79
C PHE A 54 10.42 6.86 0.64
N ASP A 55 11.24 7.32 -0.31
CA ASP A 55 11.10 8.65 -0.89
C ASP A 55 9.94 8.62 -1.89
N VAL A 56 8.85 9.35 -1.58
CA VAL A 56 7.60 9.34 -2.37
C VAL A 56 7.43 10.67 -3.07
N SER A 57 7.43 10.63 -4.40
CA SER A 57 6.98 11.72 -5.26
C SER A 57 5.60 11.38 -5.80
N ALA A 58 4.61 12.24 -5.57
CA ALA A 58 3.24 12.04 -6.06
C ALA A 58 2.75 13.29 -6.80
N SER A 59 1.83 13.11 -7.76
CA SER A 59 1.25 14.21 -8.55
C SER A 59 0.25 15.06 -7.77
N THR A 60 -0.27 14.56 -6.66
CA THR A 60 -1.17 15.25 -5.72
C THR A 60 -0.69 15.08 -4.29
N ALA A 61 -1.06 16.00 -3.39
CA ALA A 61 -0.67 15.93 -1.98
C ALA A 61 -1.35 14.78 -1.23
N LEU A 62 -2.60 14.50 -1.58
CA LEU A 62 -3.40 13.39 -1.07
C LEU A 62 -3.73 12.43 -2.21
N ALA A 63 -4.00 11.17 -1.86
CA ALA A 63 -4.38 10.15 -2.81
C ALA A 63 -5.75 10.48 -3.43
N GLU A 64 -5.78 10.60 -4.74
CA GLU A 64 -6.96 10.76 -5.59
C GLU A 64 -6.90 9.72 -6.71
N GLU A 65 -8.03 9.30 -7.25
CA GLU A 65 -8.04 8.38 -8.40
C GLU A 65 -7.22 8.97 -9.55
N GLY A 66 -6.29 8.18 -10.07
CA GLY A 66 -5.38 8.60 -11.13
C GLY A 66 -4.10 9.30 -10.64
N THR A 67 -3.94 9.60 -9.35
CA THR A 67 -2.67 10.12 -8.81
C THR A 67 -1.52 9.20 -9.18
N GLU A 68 -0.52 9.72 -9.89
CA GLU A 68 0.71 9.00 -10.18
C GLU A 68 1.72 9.20 -9.05
N LEU A 69 2.35 8.12 -8.62
CA LEU A 69 3.38 8.13 -7.59
C LEU A 69 4.59 7.32 -8.00
N VAL A 70 5.76 7.78 -7.57
CA VAL A 70 7.01 7.05 -7.72
C VAL A 70 7.65 6.91 -6.34
N MET A 71 7.74 5.69 -5.88
CA MET A 71 8.39 5.34 -4.63
C MET A 71 9.83 4.92 -4.90
N ARG A 72 10.78 5.45 -4.14
CA ARG A 72 12.20 5.13 -4.26
C ARG A 72 12.74 4.68 -2.92
N ALA A 73 13.50 3.60 -2.91
CA ALA A 73 14.19 3.12 -1.72
C ALA A 73 15.59 2.60 -2.07
N ARG A 74 16.44 2.54 -1.06
CA ARG A 74 17.78 1.94 -1.15
C ARG A 74 17.91 0.81 -0.14
N PHE A 75 18.31 -0.35 -0.63
CA PHE A 75 18.60 -1.53 0.18
C PHE A 75 20.07 -1.90 -0.05
N GLY A 76 20.98 -1.34 0.76
CA GLY A 76 22.40 -1.46 0.51
C GLY A 76 22.80 -0.83 -0.83
N PRO A 77 23.45 -1.56 -1.74
CA PRO A 77 23.81 -1.06 -3.06
C PRO A 77 22.63 -1.03 -4.06
N VAL A 78 21.52 -1.69 -3.73
CA VAL A 78 20.35 -1.81 -4.63
C VAL A 78 19.45 -0.59 -4.50
N ARG A 79 19.14 0.04 -5.63
CA ARG A 79 18.11 1.07 -5.74
C ARG A 79 16.84 0.46 -6.32
N VAL A 80 15.73 0.67 -5.63
CA VAL A 80 14.40 0.27 -6.08
C VAL A 80 13.64 1.52 -6.49
N VAL A 81 13.03 1.49 -7.65
CA VAL A 81 12.10 2.51 -8.15
C VAL A 81 10.80 1.81 -8.48
N ALA A 82 9.72 2.26 -7.86
CA ALA A 82 8.42 1.62 -7.94
C ALA A 82 7.36 2.63 -8.40
N PRO A 83 7.15 2.79 -9.72
CA PRO A 83 6.10 3.64 -10.26
C PRO A 83 4.73 2.97 -10.09
N ALA A 84 3.75 3.73 -9.63
CA ALA A 84 2.40 3.28 -9.38
C ALA A 84 1.38 4.38 -9.69
N ARG A 85 0.10 4.02 -9.75
CA ARG A 85 -1.01 4.96 -9.89
C ARG A 85 -2.16 4.54 -8.97
N VAL A 86 -2.80 5.53 -8.33
CA VAL A 86 -4.00 5.28 -7.53
C VAL A 86 -5.12 4.78 -8.43
N VAL A 87 -5.68 3.61 -8.09
CA VAL A 87 -6.75 2.94 -8.83
C VAL A 87 -8.09 3.46 -8.38
N TYR A 88 -8.27 3.59 -7.05
CA TYR A 88 -9.49 4.09 -6.43
C TYR A 88 -9.21 4.65 -5.03
N VAL A 89 -10.14 5.44 -4.54
CA VAL A 89 -10.21 5.93 -3.16
C VAL A 89 -11.51 5.43 -2.52
N ILE A 90 -11.46 5.07 -1.24
CA ILE A 90 -12.61 4.79 -0.39
C ILE A 90 -12.76 6.01 0.53
N ALA A 91 -13.95 6.62 0.54
CA ALA A 91 -14.28 7.80 1.34
C ALA A 91 -15.68 7.63 1.95
N GLU A 92 -15.79 6.73 2.91
CA GLU A 92 -17.00 6.44 3.68
C GLU A 92 -16.86 7.01 5.10
N ALA A 93 -17.95 7.09 5.85
CA ALA A 93 -17.92 7.70 7.19
C ALA A 93 -17.05 6.94 8.21
N ASP A 94 -16.91 5.63 8.02
CA ASP A 94 -16.18 4.70 8.89
C ASP A 94 -15.08 3.91 8.19
N ARG A 95 -14.86 4.17 6.87
CA ARG A 95 -13.85 3.49 6.04
C ARG A 95 -13.25 4.48 5.05
N CYS A 96 -11.97 4.77 5.19
CA CYS A 96 -11.25 5.66 4.29
C CYS A 96 -9.89 5.09 3.92
N GLY A 97 -9.50 5.26 2.67
CA GLY A 97 -8.21 4.76 2.19
C GLY A 97 -8.12 4.78 0.67
N PHE A 98 -7.06 4.20 0.14
CA PHE A 98 -6.83 4.13 -1.31
C PHE A 98 -6.11 2.84 -1.70
N ALA A 99 -6.27 2.45 -2.95
CA ALA A 99 -5.43 1.43 -3.56
C ALA A 99 -4.60 2.01 -4.69
N TYR A 100 -3.35 1.58 -4.80
CA TYR A 100 -2.54 1.83 -5.99
C TYR A 100 -2.24 0.54 -6.75
N GLY A 101 -2.15 0.68 -8.07
CA GLY A 101 -1.71 -0.39 -8.96
C GLY A 101 -0.36 -0.07 -9.58
N THR A 102 0.38 -1.12 -9.87
CA THR A 102 1.74 -1.02 -10.43
C THR A 102 1.74 -0.58 -11.89
N LEU A 103 2.69 0.29 -12.23
CA LEU A 103 2.97 0.73 -13.60
C LEU A 103 4.24 0.07 -14.14
N PRO A 104 4.48 0.13 -15.48
CA PRO A 104 5.71 -0.38 -16.10
C PRO A 104 6.97 0.15 -15.42
N GLY A 105 7.86 -0.76 -15.05
CA GLY A 105 9.08 -0.44 -14.28
C GLY A 105 8.97 -0.74 -12.78
N HIS A 106 7.77 -1.00 -12.27
CA HIS A 106 7.58 -1.48 -10.90
C HIS A 106 8.18 -2.87 -10.73
N PRO A 107 8.82 -3.17 -9.56
CA PRO A 107 9.38 -4.50 -9.27
C PRO A 107 8.37 -5.64 -9.32
N GLU A 108 7.13 -5.34 -8.99
CA GLU A 108 6.03 -6.28 -8.94
C GLU A 108 4.94 -5.91 -9.92
N SER A 109 3.99 -6.82 -10.11
CA SER A 109 2.80 -6.62 -10.92
C SER A 109 1.57 -6.94 -10.07
N GLY A 110 0.81 -5.94 -9.68
CA GLY A 110 -0.35 -6.12 -8.80
C GLY A 110 -0.88 -4.82 -8.22
N GLU A 111 -1.70 -4.96 -7.19
CA GLU A 111 -2.44 -3.86 -6.53
C GLU A 111 -2.34 -3.97 -5.02
N GLU A 112 -2.30 -2.84 -4.33
CA GLU A 112 -2.21 -2.76 -2.88
C GLU A 112 -3.16 -1.70 -2.33
N LEU A 113 -4.03 -2.10 -1.41
CA LEU A 113 -4.98 -1.27 -0.66
C LEU A 113 -4.42 -0.95 0.72
N PHE A 114 -4.54 0.31 1.10
CA PHE A 114 -4.31 0.86 2.44
C PHE A 114 -5.63 1.44 2.94
N LEU A 115 -6.18 0.86 3.99
CA LEU A 115 -7.52 1.17 4.49
C LEU A 115 -7.47 1.46 5.98
N VAL A 116 -8.07 2.56 6.41
CA VAL A 116 -8.41 2.84 7.81
C VAL A 116 -9.89 2.55 7.99
N GLU A 117 -10.24 1.79 9.01
CA GLU A 117 -11.61 1.38 9.28
C GLU A 117 -11.93 1.54 10.77
N ARG A 118 -13.10 2.11 11.07
CA ARG A 118 -13.66 2.14 12.42
C ARG A 118 -14.57 0.94 12.62
N VAL A 119 -14.32 0.14 13.65
CA VAL A 119 -15.12 -1.03 14.00
C VAL A 119 -15.51 -0.92 15.47
N GLY A 120 -16.76 -0.55 15.75
CA GLY A 120 -17.19 -0.21 17.10
C GLY A 120 -16.41 0.98 17.65
N GLU A 121 -15.75 0.80 18.79
CA GLU A 121 -14.93 1.82 19.46
C GLU A 121 -13.44 1.73 19.08
N GLU A 122 -13.08 0.97 18.07
CA GLU A 122 -11.69 0.78 17.67
C GLU A 122 -11.44 1.25 16.25
N THR A 123 -10.26 1.84 16.04
CA THR A 123 -9.73 2.20 14.72
C THR A 123 -8.68 1.18 14.30
N TRP A 124 -8.81 0.68 13.09
CA TRP A 124 -7.94 -0.32 12.49
C TRP A 124 -7.31 0.19 11.20
N VAL A 125 -6.08 -0.24 10.94
CA VAL A 125 -5.49 -0.14 9.60
C VAL A 125 -5.40 -1.53 8.98
N GLU A 126 -5.74 -1.63 7.69
CA GLU A 126 -5.63 -2.84 6.89
C GLU A 126 -4.76 -2.57 5.66
N ILE A 127 -3.87 -3.53 5.37
CA ILE A 127 -3.18 -3.64 4.09
C ILE A 127 -3.69 -4.90 3.41
N ARG A 128 -4.11 -4.77 2.16
CA ARG A 128 -4.54 -5.88 1.33
C ARG A 128 -3.90 -5.75 -0.04
N ALA A 129 -3.22 -6.79 -0.47
CA ALA A 129 -2.50 -6.76 -1.73
C ALA A 129 -2.55 -8.10 -2.44
N PHE A 130 -2.44 -8.06 -3.76
CA PHE A 130 -2.02 -9.19 -4.56
C PHE A 130 -0.89 -8.77 -5.49
N SER A 131 0.06 -9.65 -5.70
CA SER A 131 1.17 -9.36 -6.60
C SER A 131 1.74 -10.62 -7.25
N ARG A 132 2.34 -10.41 -8.41
CA ARG A 132 3.16 -11.36 -9.13
C ARG A 132 4.55 -10.74 -9.33
N PRO A 133 5.64 -11.52 -9.38
CA PRO A 133 6.97 -10.99 -9.68
C PRO A 133 6.97 -10.25 -11.02
N GLY A 134 7.44 -9.00 -11.03
CA GLY A 134 7.64 -8.26 -12.27
C GLY A 134 8.78 -8.85 -13.12
N ARG A 135 8.77 -8.58 -14.42
CA ARG A 135 9.66 -9.21 -15.41
C ARG A 135 11.16 -9.14 -15.11
N TRP A 136 11.64 -8.13 -14.38
CA TRP A 136 13.07 -7.99 -14.10
C TRP A 136 13.51 -8.60 -12.76
N PHE A 137 12.56 -8.78 -11.82
CA PHE A 137 12.79 -9.42 -10.51
C PHE A 137 12.94 -10.96 -10.60
N THR A 138 12.50 -11.58 -11.68
CA THR A 138 12.73 -13.00 -11.91
C THR A 138 14.22 -13.38 -11.93
N ARG A 139 15.11 -12.39 -12.13
CA ARG A 139 16.57 -12.55 -12.08
C ARG A 139 17.16 -12.51 -10.66
N LEU A 140 16.45 -11.99 -9.66
CA LEU A 140 16.93 -11.83 -8.28
C LEU A 140 16.48 -12.95 -7.32
N GLY A 141 15.63 -13.86 -7.78
CA GLY A 141 15.13 -15.00 -6.99
C GLY A 141 13.93 -14.67 -6.09
N GLY A 142 12.85 -15.45 -6.23
CA GLY A 142 11.57 -15.29 -5.55
C GLY A 142 11.62 -15.14 -4.00
N PRO A 143 12.51 -15.84 -3.27
CA PRO A 143 12.60 -15.71 -1.81
C PRO A 143 13.00 -14.31 -1.33
N VAL A 144 13.91 -13.63 -2.04
CA VAL A 144 14.38 -12.28 -1.68
C VAL A 144 13.26 -11.26 -1.86
N VAL A 145 12.51 -11.37 -2.95
CA VAL A 145 11.37 -10.47 -3.23
C VAL A 145 10.30 -10.61 -2.15
N ARG A 146 9.93 -11.85 -1.77
CA ARG A 146 8.96 -12.10 -0.69
C ARG A 146 9.40 -11.57 0.66
N LEU A 147 10.69 -11.66 0.99
CA LEU A 147 11.23 -11.08 2.21
C LEU A 147 11.14 -9.55 2.21
N LEU A 148 11.42 -8.89 1.09
CA LEU A 148 11.28 -7.44 0.94
C LEU A 148 9.83 -6.99 1.06
N GLN A 149 8.89 -7.72 0.44
CA GLN A 149 7.44 -7.47 0.57
C GLN A 149 6.98 -7.58 2.03
N ALA A 150 7.33 -8.67 2.71
CA ALA A 150 6.94 -8.88 4.11
C ALA A 150 7.49 -7.77 5.01
N ARG A 151 8.74 -7.33 4.78
CA ARG A 151 9.33 -6.20 5.51
C ARG A 151 8.64 -4.88 5.22
N ALA A 152 8.27 -4.63 3.96
CA ALA A 152 7.54 -3.42 3.58
C ALA A 152 6.17 -3.37 4.28
N THR A 153 5.42 -4.47 4.27
CA THR A 153 4.10 -4.54 4.93
C THR A 153 4.20 -4.28 6.44
N VAL A 154 5.18 -4.89 7.11
CA VAL A 154 5.42 -4.63 8.55
C VAL A 154 5.79 -3.17 8.78
N ALA A 155 6.68 -2.61 7.96
CA ALA A 155 7.10 -1.21 8.07
C ALA A 155 5.94 -0.22 7.83
N TYR A 156 5.02 -0.53 6.92
CA TYR A 156 3.80 0.26 6.73
C TYR A 156 2.91 0.27 7.98
N LEU A 157 2.68 -0.90 8.57
CA LEU A 157 1.88 -1.02 9.79
C LEU A 157 2.54 -0.34 10.99
N ASP A 158 3.87 -0.46 11.13
CA ASP A 158 4.64 0.21 12.18
C ASP A 158 4.56 1.74 12.03
N ALA A 159 4.67 2.26 10.80
CA ALA A 159 4.54 3.68 10.52
C ALA A 159 3.15 4.21 10.91
N ALA A 160 2.08 3.47 10.61
CA ALA A 160 0.72 3.83 10.99
C ALA A 160 0.53 3.84 12.52
N SER A 161 1.09 2.85 13.23
CA SER A 161 1.03 2.79 14.70
C SER A 161 1.76 3.95 15.35
N LEU A 162 2.98 4.27 14.89
CA LEU A 162 3.76 5.40 15.42
C LEU A 162 3.07 6.74 15.19
N ALA A 163 2.37 6.92 14.07
CA ALA A 163 1.60 8.12 13.79
C ALA A 163 0.37 8.23 14.71
N ALA A 164 -0.28 7.11 15.05
CA ALA A 164 -1.41 7.08 15.98
C ALA A 164 -0.99 7.37 17.43
N ASP A 165 0.20 6.91 17.85
CA ASP A 165 0.74 7.10 19.21
C ASP A 165 1.31 8.52 19.45
N GLY A 166 1.65 9.25 18.40
CA GLY A 166 2.30 10.57 18.44
C GLY A 166 1.36 11.77 18.26
N GLY A 167 0.04 11.51 18.15
CA GLY A 167 -1.00 12.55 17.94
C GLY A 167 -1.57 13.16 19.20
#